data_57ea0e2eb41ff931d45287b3bfc9b278
#
_entry.id   57ea0e2eb41ff931d45287b3bfc9b278
#
_cell.length_a   1.000
_cell.length_b   1.000
_cell.length_c   1.000
_cell.angle_alpha   90.00
_cell.angle_beta   90.00
_cell.angle_gamma   90.00
#
_symmetry.space_group_name_H-M   'P 1'
#
loop_
_entity.id
_entity.type
_entity.pdbx_description
1 polymer ?
#
loop_
_entity_poly.entity_id
_entity_poly.type
_entity_poly.pdbx_seq_one_letter_code
_entity_poly.pdbx_strand_id
1 'polypeptide(L)'
;MDANIMVIEESLDLCRLFEYMLRADGYTVRAFHDWQAAQAALSLGEPDLVIFDWSLSNTSGYAWVEALRSNSATAHIPVLFVCGDPPTRRELEMISSIGISVINKPFDIFMFRNRVTALLAPRERAAGIRYA
;
A
#
# COMPACT_ATOMS: atom_id res chain seq x y z
N MET A 1 9.06 -13.06 9.21
CA MET A 1 8.54 -11.83 9.81
C MET A 1 7.16 -11.56 9.30
N ASP A 2 6.31 -11.26 10.23
CA ASP A 2 4.90 -11.12 9.91
C ASP A 2 4.53 -9.67 9.71
N ALA A 3 4.96 -9.13 8.59
CA ALA A 3 4.53 -7.80 8.23
C ALA A 3 3.03 -7.80 8.00
N ASN A 4 2.39 -6.73 8.39
CA ASN A 4 0.94 -6.54 8.30
C ASN A 4 0.65 -5.59 7.15
N ILE A 5 -0.04 -6.08 6.13
CA ILE A 5 -0.31 -5.30 4.93
C ILE A 5 -1.81 -5.01 4.84
N MET A 6 -2.13 -3.75 4.63
CA MET A 6 -3.51 -3.32 4.41
C MET A 6 -3.73 -3.15 2.91
N VAL A 7 -4.74 -3.82 2.37
CA VAL A 7 -5.09 -3.75 0.95
C VAL A 7 -6.44 -3.06 0.82
N ILE A 8 -6.51 -2.04 -0.02
CA ILE A 8 -7.76 -1.32 -0.29
C ILE A 8 -8.06 -1.47 -1.77
N GLU A 9 -9.05 -2.29 -2.11
CA GLU A 9 -9.34 -2.67 -3.49
C GLU A 9 -10.84 -2.92 -3.65
N GLU A 10 -11.45 -2.23 -4.61
CA GLU A 10 -12.88 -2.35 -4.86
C GLU A 10 -13.28 -3.69 -5.46
N SER A 11 -12.46 -4.20 -6.38
CA SER A 11 -12.75 -5.48 -7.04
C SER A 11 -12.51 -6.62 -6.06
N LEU A 12 -13.54 -7.42 -5.82
CA LEU A 12 -13.44 -8.55 -4.93
C LEU A 12 -12.45 -9.58 -5.44
N ASP A 13 -12.46 -9.83 -6.76
CA ASP A 13 -11.55 -10.81 -7.36
C ASP A 13 -10.10 -10.37 -7.25
N LEU A 14 -9.82 -9.09 -7.52
CA LEU A 14 -8.46 -8.57 -7.43
C LEU A 14 -8.00 -8.51 -5.98
N CYS A 15 -8.89 -8.18 -5.08
CA CYS A 15 -8.60 -8.17 -3.66
C CYS A 15 -8.18 -9.57 -3.18
N ARG A 16 -8.90 -10.60 -3.60
CA ARG A 16 -8.57 -11.97 -3.27
C ARG A 16 -7.23 -12.41 -3.85
N LEU A 17 -6.91 -11.93 -5.06
CA LEU A 17 -5.64 -12.23 -5.68
C LEU A 17 -4.50 -11.63 -4.87
N PHE A 18 -4.61 -10.36 -4.47
CA PHE A 18 -3.61 -9.73 -3.62
C PHE A 18 -3.46 -10.48 -2.31
N GLU A 19 -4.57 -10.82 -1.67
CA GLU A 19 -4.51 -11.57 -0.42
C GLU A 19 -3.79 -12.90 -0.59
N TYR A 20 -4.10 -13.62 -1.65
CA TYR A 20 -3.48 -14.91 -1.91
C TYR A 20 -1.97 -14.78 -2.09
N MET A 21 -1.56 -13.84 -2.94
CA MET A 21 -0.14 -13.63 -3.23
C MET A 21 0.64 -13.22 -1.98
N LEU A 22 0.09 -12.31 -1.22
CA LEU A 22 0.79 -11.77 -0.06
C LEU A 22 0.84 -12.76 1.09
N ARG A 23 -0.25 -13.50 1.32
CA ARG A 23 -0.25 -14.52 2.36
C ARG A 23 0.68 -15.68 2.01
N ALA A 24 0.82 -15.99 0.73
CA ALA A 24 1.75 -17.02 0.30
C ALA A 24 3.19 -16.66 0.65
N ASP A 25 3.50 -15.37 0.73
CA ASP A 25 4.82 -14.89 1.12
C ASP A 25 4.98 -14.68 2.63
N GLY A 26 3.97 -15.06 3.40
CA GLY A 26 4.05 -15.03 4.86
C GLY A 26 3.52 -13.76 5.51
N TYR A 27 2.95 -12.85 4.74
CA TYR A 27 2.43 -11.62 5.32
C TYR A 27 1.03 -11.80 5.89
N THR A 28 0.70 -11.02 6.91
CA THR A 28 -0.66 -10.89 7.41
C THR A 28 -1.35 -9.80 6.59
N VAL A 29 -2.56 -10.08 6.12
CA VAL A 29 -3.27 -9.16 5.22
C VAL A 29 -4.64 -8.81 5.78
N ARG A 30 -4.94 -7.52 5.82
CA ARG A 30 -6.28 -7.01 6.08
C ARG A 30 -6.77 -6.32 4.82
N ALA A 31 -7.90 -6.77 4.29
CA ALA A 31 -8.41 -6.28 3.02
C ALA A 31 -9.70 -5.49 3.22
N PHE A 32 -9.81 -4.38 2.51
CA PHE A 32 -10.96 -3.49 2.58
C PHE A 32 -11.38 -3.11 1.16
N HIS A 33 -12.67 -2.86 0.97
CA HIS A 33 -13.21 -2.53 -0.35
C HIS A 33 -13.42 -1.02 -0.54
N ASP A 34 -13.23 -0.25 0.53
CA ASP A 34 -13.26 1.21 0.45
C ASP A 34 -12.30 1.78 1.50
N TRP A 35 -11.89 3.02 1.27
CA TRP A 35 -10.90 3.63 2.14
C TRP A 35 -11.50 4.03 3.50
N GLN A 36 -12.82 4.21 3.58
CA GLN A 36 -13.46 4.57 4.84
C GLN A 36 -13.34 3.43 5.86
N ALA A 37 -13.57 2.19 5.40
CA ALA A 37 -13.40 1.02 6.26
C ALA A 37 -11.95 0.87 6.69
N ALA A 38 -11.01 1.13 5.77
CA ALA A 38 -9.58 1.07 6.08
C ALA A 38 -9.21 2.14 7.12
N GLN A 39 -9.77 3.33 6.99
CA GLN A 39 -9.53 4.41 7.95
C GLN A 39 -9.96 4.00 9.35
N ALA A 40 -11.13 3.39 9.47
CA ALA A 40 -11.61 2.93 10.77
C ALA A 40 -10.69 1.85 11.36
N ALA A 41 -10.12 1.02 10.50
CA ALA A 41 -9.25 -0.06 10.96
C ALA A 41 -7.87 0.44 11.44
N LEU A 42 -7.44 1.62 11.03
CA LEU A 42 -6.15 2.16 11.47
C LEU A 42 -6.08 2.31 12.99
N SER A 43 -7.19 2.59 13.63
CA SER A 43 -7.23 2.73 15.09
C SER A 43 -7.00 1.40 15.81
N LEU A 44 -7.13 0.29 15.11
CA LEU A 44 -6.92 -1.05 15.67
C LEU A 44 -5.49 -1.54 15.50
N GLY A 45 -4.67 -0.80 14.79
CA GLY A 45 -3.27 -1.15 14.57
C GLY A 45 -2.79 -0.66 13.22
N GLU A 46 -1.59 -0.10 13.20
CA GLU A 46 -1.00 0.42 11.98
C GLU A 46 -0.49 -0.71 11.10
N PRO A 47 -0.71 -0.61 9.79
CA PRO A 47 -0.09 -1.56 8.86
C PRO A 47 1.37 -1.20 8.63
N ASP A 48 2.13 -2.16 8.13
CA ASP A 48 3.50 -1.95 7.70
C ASP A 48 3.57 -1.44 6.27
N LEU A 49 2.49 -1.63 5.52
CA LEU A 49 2.38 -1.20 4.12
C LEU A 49 0.90 -1.07 3.77
N VAL A 50 0.55 -0.05 3.00
CA VAL A 50 -0.79 0.09 2.42
C VAL A 50 -0.69 -0.09 0.92
N ILE A 51 -1.49 -0.99 0.36
CA ILE A 51 -1.63 -1.17 -1.08
C ILE A 51 -2.99 -0.62 -1.47
N PHE A 52 -3.02 0.40 -2.30
CA PHE A 52 -4.22 1.17 -2.60
C PHE A 52 -4.46 1.18 -4.12
N ASP A 53 -5.64 0.73 -4.55
CA ASP A 53 -6.02 0.80 -5.95
C ASP A 53 -6.34 2.25 -6.30
N TRP A 54 -5.60 2.81 -7.27
CA TRP A 54 -5.76 4.20 -7.69
C TRP A 54 -7.17 4.49 -8.22
N SER A 55 -7.83 3.50 -8.82
CA SER A 55 -9.17 3.70 -9.35
C SER A 55 -10.20 3.97 -8.26
N LEU A 56 -9.97 3.44 -7.05
CA LEU A 56 -10.76 3.78 -5.87
C LEU A 56 -10.43 5.17 -5.35
N SER A 57 -9.20 5.58 -5.57
CA SER A 57 -8.68 6.76 -4.92
C SER A 57 -9.36 8.02 -5.43
N ASN A 58 -9.40 8.18 -6.74
CA ASN A 58 -9.95 9.41 -7.22
C ASN A 58 -9.30 10.55 -6.47
N THR A 59 -10.02 11.63 -6.24
CA THR A 59 -9.52 12.73 -5.42
C THR A 59 -9.58 12.39 -3.93
N SER A 60 -10.58 11.61 -3.52
CA SER A 60 -10.75 11.26 -2.11
C SER A 60 -9.64 10.35 -1.60
N GLY A 61 -9.20 9.40 -2.42
CA GLY A 61 -8.11 8.50 -2.03
C GLY A 61 -6.80 9.23 -1.88
N TYR A 62 -6.50 10.15 -2.81
CA TYR A 62 -5.30 10.96 -2.68
C TYR A 62 -5.34 11.79 -1.40
N ALA A 63 -6.48 12.40 -1.10
CA ALA A 63 -6.64 13.20 0.12
C ALA A 63 -6.43 12.34 1.38
N TRP A 64 -6.89 11.10 1.36
CA TRP A 64 -6.69 10.19 2.48
C TRP A 64 -5.21 9.90 2.70
N VAL A 65 -4.48 9.60 1.63
CA VAL A 65 -3.05 9.33 1.73
C VAL A 65 -2.29 10.58 2.16
N GLU A 66 -2.69 11.73 1.63
CA GLU A 66 -2.10 13.01 2.04
C GLU A 66 -2.30 13.24 3.54
N ALA A 67 -3.47 12.88 4.06
CA ALA A 67 -3.74 12.96 5.49
C ALA A 67 -2.86 12.02 6.29
N LEU A 68 -2.59 10.81 5.79
CA LEU A 68 -1.65 9.90 6.43
C LEU A 68 -0.27 10.53 6.54
N ARG A 69 0.18 11.20 5.50
CA ARG A 69 1.50 11.82 5.46
C ARG A 69 1.59 13.03 6.38
N SER A 70 0.48 13.70 6.62
CA SER A 70 0.44 14.90 7.46
C SER A 70 0.37 14.58 8.95
N ASN A 71 0.04 13.35 9.30
CA ASN A 71 -0.06 12.92 10.69
C ASN A 71 1.24 12.22 11.09
N SER A 72 1.93 12.74 12.10
CA SER A 72 3.22 12.19 12.52
C SER A 72 3.13 10.71 12.93
N ALA A 73 1.98 10.27 13.40
CA ALA A 73 1.80 8.87 13.81
C ALA A 73 1.78 7.92 12.61
N THR A 74 1.36 8.39 11.43
CA THR A 74 1.19 7.56 10.24
C THR A 74 2.05 7.98 9.06
N ALA A 75 2.79 9.07 9.20
CA ALA A 75 3.56 9.64 8.07
C ALA A 75 4.61 8.68 7.52
N HIS A 76 5.04 7.70 8.30
CA HIS A 76 6.09 6.76 7.93
C HIS A 76 5.57 5.55 7.16
N ILE A 77 4.25 5.34 7.11
CA ILE A 77 3.70 4.13 6.50
C ILE A 77 3.88 4.17 4.99
N PRO A 78 4.59 3.20 4.40
CA PRO A 78 4.75 3.18 2.94
C PRO A 78 3.42 2.86 2.26
N VAL A 79 3.22 3.47 1.09
CA VAL A 79 2.01 3.29 0.30
C VAL A 79 2.40 2.88 -1.12
N LEU A 80 1.75 1.86 -1.65
CA LEU A 80 1.90 1.42 -3.02
C LEU A 80 0.56 1.61 -3.73
N PHE A 81 0.54 2.48 -4.74
CA PHE A 81 -0.64 2.63 -5.59
C PHE A 81 -0.58 1.65 -6.76
N VAL A 82 -1.70 1.00 -7.02
CA VAL A 82 -1.86 0.13 -8.19
C VAL A 82 -2.77 0.86 -9.17
N CYS A 83 -2.26 1.18 -10.36
CA CYS A 83 -2.96 2.01 -11.34
C CYS A 83 -3.36 1.21 -12.56
N GLY A 84 -4.60 1.40 -13.04
CA GLY A 84 -5.03 0.81 -14.30
C GLY A 84 -4.44 1.56 -15.49
N ASP A 85 -4.58 2.88 -15.48
CA ASP A 85 -3.99 3.74 -16.49
C ASP A 85 -2.73 4.39 -15.93
N PRO A 86 -1.72 4.65 -16.77
CA PRO A 86 -0.53 5.35 -16.28
C PRO A 86 -0.91 6.71 -15.72
N PRO A 87 -0.33 7.11 -14.59
CA PRO A 87 -0.59 8.43 -14.03
C PRO A 87 -0.15 9.53 -15.01
N THR A 88 -0.90 10.62 -15.02
CA THR A 88 -0.49 11.80 -15.79
C THR A 88 0.75 12.40 -15.15
N ARG A 89 1.43 13.29 -15.87
CA ARG A 89 2.57 13.99 -15.34
C ARG A 89 2.23 14.73 -14.05
N ARG A 90 1.08 15.38 -14.02
CA ARG A 90 0.63 16.11 -12.83
C ARG A 90 0.40 15.16 -11.66
N GLU A 91 -0.24 14.02 -11.95
CA GLU A 91 -0.46 13.00 -10.90
C GLU A 91 0.85 12.45 -10.37
N LEU A 92 1.83 12.21 -11.24
CA LEU A 92 3.14 11.75 -10.81
C LEU A 92 3.82 12.76 -9.88
N GLU A 93 3.69 14.04 -10.19
CA GLU A 93 4.24 15.09 -9.34
C GLU A 93 3.60 15.09 -7.97
N MET A 94 2.28 14.94 -7.93
CA MET A 94 1.55 14.87 -6.66
C MET A 94 1.97 13.65 -5.86
N ILE A 95 2.04 12.49 -6.50
CA ILE A 95 2.42 11.24 -5.86
C ILE A 95 3.84 11.32 -5.30
N SER A 96 4.76 11.88 -6.09
CA SER A 96 6.16 12.01 -5.67
C SER A 96 6.31 12.90 -4.46
N SER A 97 5.49 13.94 -4.37
CA SER A 97 5.59 14.89 -3.26
C SER A 97 5.20 14.26 -1.93
N ILE A 98 4.43 13.18 -1.93
CA ILE A 98 4.02 12.50 -0.70
C ILE A 98 4.63 11.11 -0.57
N GLY A 99 5.65 10.81 -1.39
CA GLY A 99 6.45 9.59 -1.21
C GLY A 99 5.71 8.29 -1.43
N ILE A 100 4.95 8.20 -2.52
CA ILE A 100 4.17 7.00 -2.86
C ILE A 100 4.84 6.27 -4.00
N SER A 101 4.89 4.94 -3.92
CA SER A 101 5.30 4.09 -5.03
C SER A 101 4.11 3.75 -5.89
N VAL A 102 4.34 3.53 -7.18
CA VAL A 102 3.27 3.24 -8.14
C VAL A 102 3.64 2.00 -8.95
N ILE A 103 2.65 1.14 -9.18
CA ILE A 103 2.79 0.01 -10.10
C ILE A 103 1.57 0.02 -11.01
N ASN A 104 1.78 -0.25 -12.32
CA ASN A 104 0.71 -0.20 -13.32
C ASN A 104 0.17 -1.58 -13.62
N LYS A 105 -1.14 -1.67 -13.85
CA LYS A 105 -1.78 -2.88 -14.36
C LYS A 105 -1.66 -2.91 -15.89
N PRO A 106 -1.50 -4.08 -16.49
CA PRO A 106 -1.21 -5.35 -15.85
C PRO A 106 0.21 -5.35 -15.29
N PHE A 107 0.41 -6.00 -14.18
CA PHE A 107 1.75 -6.06 -13.58
C PHE A 107 2.24 -7.51 -13.56
N ASP A 108 3.55 -7.64 -13.55
CA ASP A 108 4.23 -8.90 -13.39
C ASP A 108 4.23 -9.26 -11.90
N ILE A 109 3.89 -10.49 -11.58
CA ILE A 109 3.85 -10.97 -10.20
C ILE A 109 5.19 -10.79 -9.50
N PHE A 110 6.29 -11.08 -10.21
CA PHE A 110 7.63 -10.93 -9.62
C PHE A 110 7.95 -9.47 -9.31
N MET A 111 7.56 -8.57 -10.21
CA MET A 111 7.76 -7.14 -9.98
C MET A 111 6.94 -6.66 -8.79
N PHE A 112 5.70 -7.11 -8.68
CA PHE A 112 4.83 -6.77 -7.55
C PHE A 112 5.46 -7.23 -6.24
N ARG A 113 5.85 -8.48 -6.17
CA ARG A 113 6.44 -9.05 -4.96
C ARG A 113 7.74 -8.35 -4.58
N ASN A 114 8.57 -8.03 -5.56
CA ASN A 114 9.82 -7.33 -5.33
C ASN A 114 9.56 -5.92 -4.79
N ARG A 115 8.55 -5.25 -5.31
CA ARG A 115 8.20 -3.91 -4.85
C ARG A 115 7.72 -3.94 -3.40
N VAL A 116 6.89 -4.92 -3.07
CA VAL A 116 6.41 -5.09 -1.69
C VAL A 116 7.60 -5.34 -0.75
N THR A 117 8.49 -6.23 -1.12
CA THR A 117 9.66 -6.54 -0.32
C THR A 117 10.52 -5.29 -0.11
N ALA A 118 10.75 -4.53 -1.17
CA ALA A 118 11.57 -3.31 -1.08
C ALA A 118 10.94 -2.28 -0.17
N LEU A 119 9.62 -2.13 -0.22
CA LEU A 119 8.93 -1.15 0.61
C LEU A 119 8.90 -1.54 2.09
N LEU A 120 8.97 -2.82 2.38
CA LEU A 120 8.97 -3.31 3.76
C LEU A 120 10.37 -3.36 4.37
N ALA A 121 11.42 -3.36 3.56
CA ALA A 121 12.79 -3.53 4.05
C ALA A 121 13.21 -2.50 5.11
N PRO A 122 12.90 -1.20 4.95
CA PRO A 122 13.27 -0.22 5.98
C PRO A 122 12.61 -0.49 7.32
N ARG A 123 11.38 -0.97 7.31
CA ARG A 123 10.68 -1.28 8.56
C ARG A 123 11.29 -2.49 9.26
N GLU A 124 11.66 -3.49 8.49
CA GLU A 124 12.32 -4.67 9.04
C GLU A 124 13.64 -4.30 9.70
N ARG A 125 14.41 -3.41 9.08
CA ARG A 125 15.65 -2.92 9.68
C ARG A 125 15.39 -2.14 10.95
N ALA A 126 14.38 -1.28 10.94
CA ALA A 126 14.02 -0.50 12.12
C ALA A 126 13.57 -1.38 13.27
N ALA A 127 12.98 -2.55 12.98
CA ALA A 127 12.58 -3.51 14.00
C ALA A 127 13.75 -4.31 14.57
N GLY A 128 14.98 -4.04 14.13
CA GLY A 128 16.16 -4.69 14.66
C GLY A 128 16.50 -6.03 14.03
N ILE A 129 15.99 -6.28 12.87
CA ILE A 129 16.31 -7.50 12.13
C ILE A 129 17.76 -7.45 11.67
N ARG A 130 18.44 -8.59 11.79
CA ARG A 130 19.86 -8.64 11.59
C ARG A 130 20.25 -8.66 10.14
N TYR A 131 21.12 -7.78 9.82
CA TYR A 131 21.79 -7.72 8.53
C TYR A 131 23.27 -7.70 8.83
N ALA A 132 23.80 -8.84 8.94
CA ALA A 132 25.20 -8.99 9.30
C ALA A 132 26.12 -8.46 8.21
#